data_00cc95e90b376e1df86e51374a510966
#
_entry.id   00cc95e90b376e1df86e51374a510966
#
_cell.length_a   1.000
_cell.length_b   1.000
_cell.length_c   1.000
_cell.angle_alpha   90.00
_cell.angle_beta   90.00
_cell.angle_gamma   90.00
#
_symmetry.space_group_name_H-M   'P 1'
#
loop_
_entity.id
_entity.type
_entity.pdbx_description
1 polymer ?
#
loop_
_entity_poly.entity_id
_entity_poly.type
_entity_poly.pdbx_seq_one_letter_code
_entity_poly.pdbx_strand_id
1 'polypeptide(L)'
;MAQGAKPGEGGHLPAGKVYPWIAKTRHSTPGVALISPPPHHDIYSIEDLAQLIYDLKNANDQARISVKLVSEAGVGTVAAGVAKAGAQVILVSGYDGGTGAAPRNSIHDAGLPWELGVAETHQSLIMNGLRDRVILETDGKLMNGHDVVVAALLG
;
A
#
# COMPACT_ATOMS: atom_id res chain seq x y z
N MET A 1 2.71 -7.06 2.58
CA MET A 1 1.78 -6.20 3.32
C MET A 1 0.84 -5.56 2.32
N ALA A 2 -0.44 -5.80 2.45
CA ALA A 2 -1.40 -5.52 1.35
C ALA A 2 -2.57 -4.60 1.74
N GLN A 3 -2.54 -3.95 2.86
CA GLN A 3 -3.57 -3.01 3.24
C GLN A 3 -3.05 -1.59 2.98
N GLY A 4 -3.46 -0.97 1.90
CA GLY A 4 -3.20 0.45 1.69
C GLY A 4 -3.93 1.28 2.73
N ALA A 5 -3.30 1.54 3.87
CA ALA A 5 -3.82 2.51 4.82
C ALA A 5 -3.81 3.89 4.18
N LYS A 6 -4.86 4.66 4.37
CA LYS A 6 -4.88 6.05 3.91
C LYS A 6 -3.91 6.88 4.77
N PRO A 7 -3.26 7.89 4.19
CA PRO A 7 -2.31 8.72 4.93
C PRO A 7 -2.89 9.24 6.25
N GLY A 8 -2.17 9.02 7.35
CA GLY A 8 -2.52 9.50 8.68
C GLY A 8 -3.66 8.79 9.41
N GLU A 9 -4.33 7.81 8.79
CA GLU A 9 -5.52 7.19 9.40
C GLU A 9 -5.32 5.74 9.84
N GLY A 10 -4.38 5.01 9.22
CA GLY A 10 -4.30 3.57 9.40
C GLY A 10 -5.54 2.86 8.84
N GLY A 11 -5.57 1.55 8.93
CA GLY A 11 -6.71 0.76 8.47
C GLY A 11 -7.66 0.43 9.61
N HIS A 12 -8.95 0.50 9.37
CA HIS A 12 -9.96 0.03 10.31
C HIS A 12 -11.23 -0.42 9.58
N LEU A 13 -12.02 -1.24 10.25
CA LEU A 13 -13.32 -1.68 9.77
C LEU A 13 -14.38 -1.13 10.73
N PRO A 14 -15.20 -0.15 10.29
CA PRO A 14 -16.26 0.42 11.13
C PRO A 14 -17.27 -0.63 11.61
N ALA A 15 -17.80 -0.44 12.81
CA ALA A 15 -18.74 -1.37 13.46
C ALA A 15 -19.90 -1.80 12.54
N GLY A 16 -20.49 -0.85 11.81
CA GLY A 16 -21.59 -1.12 10.87
C GLY A 16 -21.25 -2.01 9.67
N LYS A 17 -19.97 -2.25 9.42
CA LYS A 17 -19.48 -3.17 8.37
C LYS A 17 -19.05 -4.53 8.92
N VAL A 18 -19.06 -4.72 10.24
CA VAL A 18 -18.71 -6.00 10.90
C VAL A 18 -19.97 -6.86 11.02
N TYR A 19 -20.40 -7.41 9.90
CA TYR A 19 -21.51 -8.35 9.85
C TYR A 19 -21.17 -9.68 10.54
N PRO A 20 -22.18 -10.53 10.90
CA PRO A 20 -21.92 -11.81 11.59
C PRO A 20 -20.92 -12.71 10.87
N TRP A 21 -20.98 -12.82 9.56
CA TRP A 21 -20.04 -13.63 8.76
C TRP A 21 -18.63 -13.04 8.72
N ILE A 22 -18.50 -11.71 8.68
CA ILE A 22 -17.20 -11.01 8.77
C ILE A 22 -16.59 -11.26 10.16
N ALA A 23 -17.37 -11.07 11.21
CA ALA A 23 -16.95 -11.30 12.58
C ALA A 23 -16.47 -12.74 12.80
N LYS A 24 -17.22 -13.72 12.27
CA LYS A 24 -16.83 -15.14 12.33
C LYS A 24 -15.47 -15.38 11.68
N THR A 25 -15.26 -14.85 10.46
CA THR A 25 -13.99 -14.98 9.72
C THR A 25 -12.83 -14.28 10.42
N ARG A 26 -13.10 -13.15 11.08
CA ARG A 26 -12.10 -12.33 11.78
C ARG A 26 -11.93 -12.71 13.25
N HIS A 27 -12.61 -13.75 13.73
CA HIS A 27 -12.62 -14.15 15.15
C HIS A 27 -12.94 -12.99 16.10
N SER A 28 -13.97 -12.22 15.77
CA SER A 28 -14.38 -11.01 16.48
C SER A 28 -15.87 -11.00 16.77
N THR A 29 -16.36 -9.94 17.42
CA THR A 29 -17.77 -9.77 17.75
C THR A 29 -18.49 -8.94 16.69
N PRO A 30 -19.66 -9.36 16.19
CA PRO A 30 -20.46 -8.57 15.26
C PRO A 30 -20.81 -7.18 15.81
N GLY A 31 -20.76 -6.17 14.95
CA GLY A 31 -21.09 -4.80 15.34
C GLY A 31 -20.04 -4.07 16.18
N VAL A 32 -18.87 -4.66 16.39
CA VAL A 32 -17.74 -4.01 17.06
C VAL A 32 -16.69 -3.64 16.00
N ALA A 33 -16.24 -2.38 16.00
CA ALA A 33 -15.23 -1.90 15.08
C ALA A 33 -13.90 -2.63 15.27
N LEU A 34 -13.22 -2.91 14.17
CA LEU A 34 -11.91 -3.54 14.14
C LEU A 34 -10.85 -2.54 13.69
N ILE A 35 -9.67 -2.61 14.28
CA ILE A 35 -8.50 -1.85 13.86
C ILE A 35 -7.57 -2.73 13.01
N SER A 36 -6.65 -2.12 12.28
CA SER A 36 -5.63 -2.83 11.51
C SER A 36 -4.77 -3.69 12.40
N PRO A 37 -4.22 -4.81 11.86
CA PRO A 37 -3.25 -5.63 12.58
C PRO A 37 -2.05 -4.82 13.08
N PRO A 38 -1.44 -5.22 14.20
CA PRO A 38 -0.30 -4.52 14.80
C PRO A 38 0.82 -4.10 13.84
N PRO A 39 1.27 -4.90 12.84
CA PRO A 39 2.32 -4.47 11.94
C PRO A 39 2.05 -3.14 11.23
N HIS A 40 0.78 -2.78 11.01
CA HIS A 40 0.42 -1.52 10.37
C HIS A 40 0.46 -0.33 11.33
N HIS A 41 0.47 -0.56 12.60
CA HIS A 41 0.53 0.47 13.64
C HIS A 41 1.91 0.54 14.33
N ASP A 42 2.73 -0.49 14.18
CA ASP A 42 4.05 -0.59 14.82
C ASP A 42 5.19 -0.19 13.88
N ILE A 43 4.90 0.02 12.60
CA ILE A 43 5.89 0.45 11.60
C ILE A 43 5.73 1.94 11.36
N TYR A 44 6.68 2.72 11.87
CA TYR A 44 6.68 4.18 11.82
C TYR A 44 7.82 4.76 10.97
N SER A 45 8.79 3.93 10.59
CA SER A 45 9.93 4.36 9.80
C SER A 45 10.28 3.34 8.71
N ILE A 46 11.13 3.76 7.78
CA ILE A 46 11.69 2.87 6.75
C ILE A 46 12.59 1.80 7.39
N GLU A 47 13.25 2.12 8.49
CA GLU A 47 14.09 1.19 9.23
C GLU A 47 13.27 0.07 9.86
N ASP A 48 12.13 0.38 10.47
CA ASP A 48 11.20 -0.63 10.99
C ASP A 48 10.69 -1.55 9.88
N LEU A 49 10.34 -0.95 8.73
CA LEU A 49 9.92 -1.69 7.55
C LEU A 49 11.04 -2.58 7.00
N ALA A 50 12.28 -2.07 6.97
CA ALA A 50 13.44 -2.84 6.52
C ALA A 50 13.68 -4.06 7.40
N GLN A 51 13.53 -3.93 8.70
CA GLN A 51 13.62 -5.06 9.61
C GLN A 51 12.52 -6.11 9.34
N LEU A 52 11.28 -5.67 9.15
CA LEU A 52 10.19 -6.59 8.81
C LEU A 52 10.43 -7.30 7.46
N ILE A 53 10.93 -6.59 6.45
CA ILE A 53 11.27 -7.18 5.15
C ILE A 53 12.37 -8.23 5.34
N TYR A 54 13.39 -7.93 6.13
CA TYR A 54 14.46 -8.87 6.45
C TYR A 54 13.93 -10.12 7.15
N ASP A 55 13.08 -9.97 8.16
CA ASP A 55 12.48 -11.08 8.89
C ASP A 55 11.63 -11.97 7.99
N LEU A 56 10.81 -11.36 7.11
CA LEU A 56 10.01 -12.10 6.14
C LEU A 56 10.87 -12.87 5.14
N LYS A 57 12.00 -12.30 4.71
CA LYS A 57 12.96 -12.99 3.84
C LYS A 57 13.65 -14.15 4.54
N ASN A 58 13.96 -14.01 5.83
CA ASN A 58 14.53 -15.11 6.62
C ASN A 58 13.50 -16.24 6.85
N ALA A 59 12.22 -15.90 6.96
CA ALA A 59 11.17 -16.91 7.08
C ALA A 59 10.97 -17.69 5.76
N ASN A 60 11.11 -17.02 4.61
CA ASN A 60 11.06 -17.66 3.29
C ASN A 60 11.89 -16.85 2.27
N ASP A 61 13.08 -17.34 1.97
CA ASP A 61 14.03 -16.72 1.05
C ASP A 61 13.56 -16.71 -0.42
N GLN A 62 12.67 -17.63 -0.80
CA GLN A 62 12.10 -17.72 -2.15
C GLN A 62 10.92 -16.74 -2.36
N ALA A 63 10.32 -16.22 -1.29
CA ALA A 63 9.21 -15.30 -1.40
C ALA A 63 9.67 -13.93 -1.94
N ARG A 64 8.87 -13.34 -2.84
CA ARG A 64 9.01 -11.93 -3.19
C ARG A 64 8.26 -11.08 -2.18
N ILE A 65 8.94 -10.09 -1.62
CA ILE A 65 8.34 -9.16 -0.68
C ILE A 65 7.77 -7.98 -1.44
N SER A 66 6.45 -7.81 -1.30
CA SER A 66 5.70 -6.69 -1.86
C SER A 66 5.28 -5.72 -0.76
N VAL A 67 5.49 -4.44 -1.00
CA VAL A 67 5.06 -3.36 -0.11
C VAL A 67 4.07 -2.47 -0.84
N LYS A 68 2.95 -2.19 -0.19
CA LYS A 68 1.91 -1.29 -0.71
C LYS A 68 2.06 0.10 -0.12
N LEU A 69 2.12 1.09 -0.99
CA LEU A 69 2.15 2.51 -0.67
C LEU A 69 0.90 3.20 -1.19
N VAL A 70 0.51 4.29 -0.57
CA VAL A 70 -0.59 5.13 -1.06
C VAL A 70 0.00 6.29 -1.84
N SER A 71 -0.63 6.64 -2.97
CA SER A 71 -0.29 7.82 -3.75
C SER A 71 -0.52 9.08 -2.92
N GLU A 72 0.57 9.72 -2.55
CA GLU A 72 0.61 11.00 -1.82
C GLU A 72 1.87 11.75 -2.21
N ALA A 73 1.94 13.02 -1.89
CA ALA A 73 3.14 13.82 -2.15
C ALA A 73 4.34 13.25 -1.36
N GLY A 74 5.45 12.99 -2.03
CA GLY A 74 6.64 12.39 -1.42
C GLY A 74 6.68 10.87 -1.45
N VAL A 75 5.67 10.19 -2.02
CA VAL A 75 5.65 8.72 -2.15
C VAL A 75 6.89 8.17 -2.85
N GLY A 76 7.45 8.91 -3.79
CA GLY A 76 8.68 8.53 -4.47
C GLY A 76 9.88 8.40 -3.53
N THR A 77 10.01 9.27 -2.54
CA THR A 77 11.05 9.18 -1.51
C THR A 77 10.85 7.95 -0.63
N VAL A 78 9.61 7.68 -0.23
CA VAL A 78 9.27 6.47 0.54
C VAL A 78 9.59 5.22 -0.28
N ALA A 79 9.20 5.19 -1.56
CA ALA A 79 9.47 4.08 -2.46
C ALA A 79 10.98 3.81 -2.64
N ALA A 80 11.80 4.86 -2.75
CA ALA A 80 13.24 4.70 -2.81
C ALA A 80 13.81 4.07 -1.52
N GLY A 81 13.30 4.47 -0.36
CA GLY A 81 13.63 3.84 0.92
C GLY A 81 13.21 2.37 0.98
N VAL A 82 12.00 2.06 0.55
CA VAL A 82 11.45 0.69 0.49
C VAL A 82 12.27 -0.20 -0.45
N ALA A 83 12.69 0.31 -1.62
CA ALA A 83 13.56 -0.41 -2.54
C ALA A 83 14.94 -0.68 -1.93
N LYS A 84 15.53 0.30 -1.21
CA LYS A 84 16.79 0.11 -0.48
C LYS A 84 16.66 -0.89 0.67
N ALA A 85 15.51 -0.96 1.29
CA ALA A 85 15.20 -1.94 2.34
C ALA A 85 15.06 -3.39 1.82
N GLY A 86 15.05 -3.60 0.49
CA GLY A 86 15.06 -4.93 -0.12
C GLY A 86 13.69 -5.44 -0.53
N ALA A 87 12.66 -4.62 -0.59
CA ALA A 87 11.41 -4.97 -1.25
C ALA A 87 11.64 -5.19 -2.75
N GLN A 88 10.97 -6.18 -3.30
CA GLN A 88 11.10 -6.57 -4.71
C GLN A 88 9.92 -6.08 -5.56
N VAL A 89 8.80 -5.79 -4.92
CA VAL A 89 7.61 -5.26 -5.56
C VAL A 89 7.11 -4.06 -4.74
N ILE A 90 6.78 -2.99 -5.43
CA ILE A 90 6.18 -1.79 -4.83
C ILE A 90 4.86 -1.54 -5.56
N LEU A 91 3.76 -1.62 -4.81
CA LEU A 91 2.42 -1.31 -5.31
C LEU A 91 2.03 0.10 -4.85
N VAL A 92 1.87 1.02 -5.78
CA VAL A 92 1.38 2.38 -5.51
C VAL A 92 -0.11 2.44 -5.77
N SER A 93 -0.88 2.66 -4.71
CA SER A 93 -2.34 2.69 -4.75
C SER A 93 -2.85 4.12 -4.86
N GLY A 94 -3.72 4.39 -5.82
CA GLY A 94 -4.41 5.68 -5.91
C GLY A 94 -5.43 5.86 -4.77
N TYR A 95 -6.04 7.05 -4.66
CA TYR A 95 -7.02 7.38 -3.61
C TYR A 95 -8.23 6.42 -3.58
N ASP A 96 -8.60 5.86 -4.71
CA ASP A 96 -9.66 4.84 -4.83
C ASP A 96 -9.16 3.41 -4.54
N GLY A 97 -7.85 3.23 -4.42
CA GLY A 97 -7.25 1.96 -4.03
C GLY A 97 -7.17 1.80 -2.52
N GLY A 98 -6.55 0.71 -2.10
CA GLY A 98 -6.42 0.38 -0.70
C GLY A 98 -7.66 -0.27 -0.13
N THR A 99 -8.02 0.09 1.11
CA THR A 99 -9.15 -0.55 1.77
C THR A 99 -10.47 0.17 1.53
N GLY A 100 -11.45 -0.51 0.96
CA GLY A 100 -12.85 -0.05 0.90
C GLY A 100 -13.59 -0.17 2.24
N ALA A 101 -12.96 -0.73 3.25
CA ALA A 101 -13.51 -0.87 4.60
C ALA A 101 -13.45 0.42 5.42
N ALA A 102 -12.55 1.34 5.07
CA ALA A 102 -12.40 2.61 5.77
C ALA A 102 -13.69 3.47 5.75
N PRO A 103 -13.80 4.49 6.62
CA PRO A 103 -14.87 5.47 6.56
C PRO A 103 -14.91 6.18 5.19
N ARG A 104 -16.09 6.67 4.84
CA ARG A 104 -16.31 7.26 3.51
C ARG A 104 -15.41 8.46 3.22
N ASN A 105 -15.18 9.30 4.20
CA ASN A 105 -14.27 10.44 4.09
C ASN A 105 -12.83 10.00 3.79
N SER A 106 -12.32 8.96 4.45
CA SER A 106 -11.00 8.41 4.14
C SER A 106 -10.89 7.90 2.70
N ILE A 107 -11.96 7.28 2.20
CA ILE A 107 -11.97 6.73 0.83
C ILE A 107 -11.95 7.86 -0.21
N HIS A 108 -12.64 8.98 0.06
CA HIS A 108 -12.82 10.04 -0.92
C HIS A 108 -11.84 11.20 -0.78
N ASP A 109 -11.39 11.49 0.43
CA ASP A 109 -10.71 12.74 0.75
C ASP A 109 -9.22 12.55 1.08
N ALA A 110 -8.73 11.31 1.15
CA ALA A 110 -7.33 11.02 1.44
C ALA A 110 -6.63 10.31 0.28
N GLY A 111 -5.43 10.77 -0.07
CA GLY A 111 -4.62 10.25 -1.17
C GLY A 111 -4.80 11.03 -2.48
N LEU A 112 -3.92 10.76 -3.43
CA LEU A 112 -3.89 11.35 -4.77
C LEU A 112 -4.27 10.32 -5.84
N PRO A 113 -4.59 10.74 -7.06
CA PRO A 113 -4.73 9.84 -8.19
C PRO A 113 -3.49 8.96 -8.38
N TRP A 114 -3.69 7.72 -8.82
CA TRP A 114 -2.61 6.76 -9.02
C TRP A 114 -1.56 7.25 -10.04
N GLU A 115 -1.99 8.02 -11.03
CA GLU A 115 -1.14 8.59 -12.09
C GLU A 115 0.00 9.44 -11.51
N LEU A 116 -0.32 10.26 -10.52
CA LEU A 116 0.68 11.11 -9.85
C LEU A 116 1.65 10.27 -9.02
N GLY A 117 1.12 9.31 -8.26
CA GLY A 117 1.96 8.46 -7.42
C GLY A 117 2.90 7.56 -8.21
N VAL A 118 2.42 6.96 -9.31
CA VAL A 118 3.26 6.13 -10.17
C VAL A 118 4.34 6.97 -10.84
N ALA A 119 3.98 8.10 -11.44
CA ALA A 119 4.95 8.97 -12.12
C ALA A 119 6.03 9.47 -11.16
N GLU A 120 5.66 9.95 -9.97
CA GLU A 120 6.62 10.38 -8.95
C GLU A 120 7.52 9.22 -8.51
N THR A 121 6.94 8.06 -8.24
CA THR A 121 7.69 6.87 -7.82
C THR A 121 8.68 6.43 -8.90
N HIS A 122 8.23 6.33 -10.13
CA HIS A 122 9.07 5.95 -11.26
C HIS A 122 10.26 6.90 -11.41
N GLN A 123 10.02 8.21 -11.45
CA GLN A 123 11.07 9.20 -11.56
C GLN A 123 12.06 9.15 -10.38
N SER A 124 11.55 9.04 -9.16
CA SER A 124 12.39 8.96 -7.98
C SER A 124 13.26 7.70 -7.96
N LEU A 125 12.73 6.56 -8.39
CA LEU A 125 13.48 5.32 -8.50
C LEU A 125 14.58 5.43 -9.58
N ILE A 126 14.31 6.05 -10.73
CA ILE A 126 15.31 6.31 -11.77
C ILE A 126 16.43 7.20 -11.23
N MET A 127 16.08 8.33 -10.63
CA MET A 127 17.04 9.30 -10.09
C MET A 127 17.97 8.69 -9.04
N ASN A 128 17.50 7.67 -8.32
CA ASN A 128 18.28 6.97 -7.31
C ASN A 128 18.97 5.69 -7.82
N GLY A 129 18.84 5.32 -9.10
CA GLY A 129 19.42 4.10 -9.67
C GLY A 129 18.79 2.82 -9.08
N LEU A 130 17.49 2.87 -8.76
CA LEU A 130 16.77 1.77 -8.09
C LEU A 130 15.65 1.17 -8.94
N ARG A 131 15.31 1.78 -10.09
CA ARG A 131 14.13 1.37 -10.88
C ARG A 131 14.21 -0.07 -11.38
N ASP A 132 15.40 -0.53 -11.70
CA ASP A 132 15.68 -1.89 -12.18
C ASP A 132 15.65 -2.96 -11.09
N ARG A 133 15.64 -2.55 -9.82
CA ARG A 133 15.64 -3.46 -8.66
C ARG A 133 14.26 -3.90 -8.22
N VAL A 134 13.21 -3.20 -8.66
CA VAL A 134 11.85 -3.42 -8.20
C VAL A 134 10.86 -3.52 -9.36
N ILE A 135 9.83 -4.32 -9.16
CA ILE A 135 8.63 -4.30 -9.99
C ILE A 135 7.72 -3.21 -9.42
N LEU A 136 7.36 -2.24 -10.25
CA LEU A 136 6.40 -1.20 -9.88
C LEU A 136 5.00 -1.61 -10.37
N GLU A 137 4.06 -1.60 -9.46
CA GLU A 137 2.66 -1.90 -9.72
C GLU A 137 1.78 -0.74 -9.30
N THR A 138 0.59 -0.64 -9.86
CA THR A 138 -0.41 0.34 -9.44
C THR A 138 -1.81 -0.23 -9.44
N ASP A 139 -2.65 0.32 -8.56
CA ASP A 139 -4.08 0.08 -8.51
C ASP A 139 -4.84 1.39 -8.16
N GLY A 140 -6.14 1.29 -8.11
CA GLY A 140 -7.00 2.41 -7.74
C GLY A 140 -7.62 3.10 -8.94
N LYS A 141 -8.63 2.42 -9.54
CA LYS A 141 -9.46 2.93 -10.61
C LYS A 141 -8.88 2.81 -12.02
N LEU A 142 -8.14 1.76 -12.31
CA LEU A 142 -7.86 1.37 -13.68
C LEU A 142 -9.09 0.63 -14.23
N MET A 143 -9.89 1.30 -15.04
CA MET A 143 -11.22 0.83 -15.44
C MET A 143 -11.26 0.22 -16.84
N ASN A 144 -10.29 0.54 -17.68
CA ASN A 144 -10.27 0.14 -19.08
C ASN A 144 -8.85 0.02 -19.63
N GLY A 145 -8.72 -0.44 -20.88
CA GLY A 145 -7.42 -0.65 -21.51
C GLY A 145 -6.59 0.63 -21.72
N HIS A 146 -7.25 1.77 -21.86
CA HIS A 146 -6.56 3.05 -21.98
C HIS A 146 -5.81 3.37 -20.67
N ASP A 147 -6.45 3.15 -19.51
CA ASP A 147 -5.82 3.39 -18.22
C ASP A 147 -4.58 2.50 -18.02
N VAL A 148 -4.63 1.26 -18.49
CA VAL A 148 -3.48 0.34 -18.45
C VAL A 148 -2.33 0.85 -19.33
N VAL A 149 -2.63 1.37 -20.51
CA VAL A 149 -1.62 1.97 -21.40
C VAL A 149 -0.99 3.20 -20.75
N VAL A 150 -1.82 4.07 -20.17
CA VAL A 150 -1.33 5.25 -19.44
C VAL A 150 -0.45 4.85 -18.27
N ALA A 151 -0.85 3.85 -17.48
CA ALA A 151 -0.03 3.34 -16.38
C ALA A 151 1.35 2.85 -16.87
N ALA A 152 1.39 2.09 -17.97
CA ALA A 152 2.64 1.61 -18.55
C ALA A 152 3.52 2.72 -19.14
N LEU A 153 2.93 3.84 -19.57
CA LEU A 153 3.68 5.01 -20.06
C LEU A 153 4.25 5.86 -18.91
N LEU A 154 3.60 5.84 -17.76
CA LEU A 154 4.03 6.60 -16.58
C LEU A 154 5.10 5.87 -15.76
N GLY A 155 5.26 4.58 -15.92
CA GLY A 155 6.27 3.79 -15.20
C GLY A 155 6.02 2.32 -15.08
#